data_10f5b564b8ab8ba468c7d5e65949080a
#
_entry.id   10f5b564b8ab8ba468c7d5e65949080a
#
_cell.length_a   1.000
_cell.length_b   1.000
_cell.length_c   1.000
_cell.angle_alpha   90.00
_cell.angle_beta   90.00
_cell.angle_gamma   90.00
#
_symmetry.space_group_name_H-M   'P 1'
#
loop_
_entity.id
_entity.type
_entity.pdbx_description
1 polymer ?
#
loop_
_entity_poly.entity_id
_entity_poly.type
_entity_poly.pdbx_seq_one_letter_code
_entity_poly.pdbx_strand_id
1 'polypeptide(L)' 'MAEKMEKLRNMNLNELENQERDLGEQIFRLRFQMSTGQSEGLKKLREAKKDLARVKTLRREAELGKK' A
#
# COMPACT_ATOMS: atom_id res chain seq x y z
N MET A 1 -0.66 -11.80 9.67
CA MET A 1 -1.04 -11.56 8.29
C MET A 1 -2.52 -11.35 8.10
N ALA A 2 -3.34 -12.19 8.71
CA ALA A 2 -4.78 -11.98 8.67
C ALA A 2 -5.19 -10.65 9.30
N GLU A 3 -4.51 -10.24 10.36
CA GLU A 3 -4.79 -8.99 11.04
C GLU A 3 -4.63 -7.77 10.14
N LYS A 4 -3.63 -7.79 9.28
CA LYS A 4 -3.38 -6.68 8.37
C LYS A 4 -4.51 -6.52 7.35
N MET A 5 -5.00 -7.64 6.83
CA MET A 5 -6.10 -7.61 5.88
C MET A 5 -7.40 -7.18 6.55
N GLU A 6 -7.63 -7.62 7.78
CA GLU A 6 -8.81 -7.20 8.51
C GLU A 6 -8.82 -5.71 8.77
N LYS A 7 -7.67 -5.14 9.15
CA LYS A 7 -7.55 -3.70 9.34
C LYS A 7 -7.90 -2.96 8.06
N LEU A 8 -7.35 -3.42 6.94
CA LEU A 8 -7.60 -2.78 5.65
C LEU A 8 -9.06 -2.88 5.25
N ARG A 9 -9.69 -4.02 5.51
CA ARG A 9 -11.11 -4.22 5.19
C ARG A 9 -12.02 -3.34 6.00
N ASN A 10 -11.61 -3.02 7.23
CA ASN A 10 -12.41 -2.18 8.11
C ASN A 10 -12.24 -0.69 7.82
N MET A 11 -11.30 -0.33 6.97
CA MET A 11 -11.09 1.06 6.60
C MET A 11 -12.16 1.55 5.64
N ASN A 12 -12.58 2.79 5.84
CA ASN A 12 -13.49 3.40 4.87
C ASN A 12 -12.71 3.87 3.64
N LEU A 13 -13.42 4.33 2.63
CA LEU A 13 -12.82 4.72 1.37
C LEU A 13 -11.75 5.81 1.53
N ASN A 14 -12.03 6.81 2.39
CA ASN A 14 -11.07 7.88 2.62
C ASN A 14 -9.77 7.36 3.25
N GLU A 15 -9.91 6.45 4.20
CA GLU A 15 -8.74 5.86 4.84
C GLU A 15 -7.92 5.03 3.86
N LEU A 16 -8.59 4.30 2.97
CA LEU A 16 -7.91 3.53 1.93
C LEU A 16 -7.17 4.44 0.96
N GLU A 17 -7.77 5.56 0.59
CA GLU A 17 -7.11 6.53 -0.28
C GLU A 17 -5.87 7.12 0.38
N ASN A 18 -5.95 7.44 1.67
CA ASN A 18 -4.82 7.94 2.42
C ASN A 18 -3.69 6.92 2.50
N GLN A 19 -4.05 5.66 2.74
CA GLN A 19 -3.07 4.57 2.77
C GLN A 19 -2.41 4.40 1.41
N GLU A 20 -3.17 4.49 0.35
CA GLU A 20 -2.63 4.37 -1.00
C GLU A 20 -1.60 5.48 -1.27
N ARG A 21 -1.92 6.69 -0.84
CA ARG A 21 -1.00 7.83 -1.00
C ARG A 21 0.28 7.62 -0.19
N ASP A 22 0.14 7.23 1.07
CA ASP A 22 1.28 7.01 1.94
C ASP A 22 2.20 5.92 1.40
N LEU A 23 1.61 4.82 0.95
CA LEU A 23 2.39 3.73 0.37
C LEU A 23 3.08 4.16 -0.92
N GLY A 24 2.41 4.98 -1.72
CA GLY A 24 3.02 5.53 -2.93
C GLY A 24 4.24 6.36 -2.62
N GLU A 25 4.17 7.19 -1.58
CA GLU A 25 5.31 8.00 -1.15
C GLU A 25 6.45 7.13 -0.62
N GLN A 26 6.11 6.10 0.15
CA GLN A 26 7.11 5.17 0.65
C GLN A 26 7.84 4.47 -0.50
N ILE A 27 7.09 4.02 -1.49
CA ILE A 27 7.67 3.37 -2.66
C ILE A 27 8.61 4.32 -3.39
N PHE A 28 8.21 5.56 -3.56
CA PHE A 28 9.05 6.58 -4.21
C PHE A 28 10.35 6.78 -3.44
N ARG A 29 10.27 6.92 -2.12
CA ARG A 29 11.45 7.09 -1.29
C ARG A 29 12.37 5.88 -1.34
N LEU A 30 11.80 4.68 -1.30
CA LEU A 30 12.58 3.45 -1.35
C LEU A 30 13.28 3.29 -2.70
N ARG A 31 12.61 3.67 -3.78
CA ARG A 31 13.23 3.66 -5.11
C ARG A 31 14.41 4.61 -5.17
N PHE A 32 14.25 5.78 -4.58
CA PHE A 32 15.33 6.76 -4.52
C PHE A 32 16.52 6.20 -3.74
N GLN A 33 16.27 5.58 -2.59
CA GLN A 33 17.33 4.96 -1.79
C GLN A 33 18.04 3.86 -2.55
N MET A 34 17.31 3.06 -3.29
CA MET A 34 17.91 2.00 -4.10
C MET A 34 18.80 2.55 -5.21
N SER A 35 18.43 3.69 -5.78
CA SER A 35 19.24 4.31 -6.82
C SER A 35 20.57 4.82 -6.28
N THR A 36 20.67 5.04 -4.97
CA THR A 36 21.95 5.42 -4.33
C THR A 36 22.75 4.24 -3.84
N GLY A 37 22.31 3.01 -4.15
CA GLY A 37 23.06 1.81 -3.86
C GLY A 37 22.73 1.10 -2.57
N GLN A 38 21.66 1.49 -1.88
CA GLN A 38 21.24 0.85 -0.65
C GLN A 38 20.34 -0.34 -0.95
N SER A 39 20.90 -1.55 -0.82
CA SER A 39 20.16 -2.77 -1.15
C SER A 39 19.12 -3.16 -0.09
N GLU A 40 19.23 -2.61 1.12
CA GLU A 40 18.29 -2.94 2.20
C GLU A 40 16.85 -2.52 1.90
N GLY A 41 16.69 -1.53 1.05
CA GLY A 41 15.37 -1.05 0.67
C GLY A 41 14.58 -2.02 -0.21
N LEU A 42 15.23 -3.06 -0.75
CA LEU A 42 14.56 -3.97 -1.68
C LEU A 42 13.41 -4.73 -1.02
N LYS A 43 13.63 -5.26 0.18
CA LYS A 43 12.58 -5.97 0.90
C LYS A 43 11.43 -5.05 1.25
N LYS A 44 11.76 -3.86 1.74
CA LYS A 44 10.75 -2.87 2.10
C LYS A 44 9.97 -2.43 0.87
N LEU A 45 10.65 -2.27 -0.25
CA LEU A 45 10.01 -1.90 -1.49
C LEU A 45 9.00 -2.97 -1.94
N ARG A 46 9.39 -4.24 -1.85
CA ARG A 46 8.49 -5.34 -2.20
C ARG A 46 7.27 -5.37 -1.31
N GLU A 47 7.47 -5.21 0.00
CA GLU A 47 6.35 -5.20 0.94
C GLU A 47 5.44 -4.02 0.69
N ALA A 48 6.01 -2.84 0.46
CA ALA A 48 5.21 -1.66 0.18
C ALA A 48 4.38 -1.82 -1.09
N LYS A 49 4.97 -2.43 -2.12
CA LYS A 49 4.24 -2.70 -3.36
C LYS A 49 3.09 -3.67 -3.15
N LYS A 50 3.31 -4.71 -2.35
CA LYS A 50 2.25 -5.66 -2.02
C LYS A 50 1.13 -5.00 -1.25
N ASP A 51 1.49 -4.18 -0.27
CA ASP A 51 0.50 -3.47 0.52
C ASP A 51 -0.30 -2.50 -0.34
N LEU A 52 0.39 -1.81 -1.24
CA LEU A 52 -0.29 -0.89 -2.16
C LEU A 52 -1.27 -1.64 -3.05
N ALA A 53 -0.89 -2.80 -3.56
CA ALA A 53 -1.77 -3.62 -4.38
C ALA A 53 -3.01 -4.05 -3.60
N ARG A 54 -2.84 -4.44 -2.34
CA ARG A 54 -3.95 -4.83 -1.47
C ARG A 54 -4.89 -3.67 -1.23
N VAL A 55 -4.34 -2.50 -0.93
CA VAL A 55 -5.15 -1.31 -0.68
C VAL A 55 -5.91 -0.92 -1.95
N LYS A 56 -5.27 -0.96 -3.09
CA LYS A 56 -5.94 -0.66 -4.36
C LYS A 56 -7.08 -1.63 -4.64
N THR A 57 -6.86 -2.90 -4.37
CA THR A 57 -7.89 -3.92 -4.57
C THR A 57 -9.09 -3.66 -3.67
N LEU A 58 -8.84 -3.40 -2.39
CA LEU A 58 -9.91 -3.15 -1.44
C LEU A 58 -10.66 -1.86 -1.76
N ARG A 59 -9.94 -0.84 -2.19
CA ARG A 59 -10.57 0.40 -2.61
C ARG A 59 -11.48 0.17 -3.80
N ARG A 60 -11.01 -0.59 -4.76
CA ARG A 60 -11.81 -0.92 -5.93
C ARG A 60 -13.06 -1.72 -5.54
N GLU A 61 -12.90 -2.70 -4.65
CA GLU A 61 -14.03 -3.47 -4.16
C GLU A 61 -15.05 -2.60 -3.44
N ALA A 62 -14.56 -1.66 -2.64
CA ALA A 62 -15.43 -0.73 -1.92
C ALA A 62 -16.22 0.15 -2.88
N GLU A 63 -15.59 0.62 -3.95
CA GLU A 63 -16.26 1.42 -4.96
C GLU A 63 -17.30 0.60 -5.72
N LEU A 64 -16.97 -0.64 -6.07
CA LEU A 64 -17.89 -1.52 -6.77
C LEU A 64 -19.02 -2.01 -5.88
N GLY A 65 -18.75 -2.17 -4.59
CA GLY A 65 -19.74 -2.63 -3.64
C GLY A 65 -20.78 -1.58 -3.27
N LYS A 66 -20.54 -0.36 -3.64
CA LYS A 66 -21.49 0.73 -3.41
C LYS A 66 -22.47 0.81 -4.57
N LYS A 67 -23.43 0.01 -4.53
CA LYS A 67 -24.49 0.11 -5.54
C LYS A 67 -25.69 0.84 -5.01
#